data_ba03a450b0a45d85ec53e5f11e028150
#
_entry.id   ba03a450b0a45d85ec53e5f11e028150
#
_cell.length_a   1.000
_cell.length_b   1.000
_cell.length_c   1.000
_cell.angle_alpha   90.00
_cell.angle_beta   90.00
_cell.angle_gamma   90.00
#
_symmetry.space_group_name_H-M   'P 1'
#
loop_
_entity.id
_entity.type
_entity.pdbx_description
1 polymer ?
#
loop_
_entity_poly.entity_id
_entity_poly.type
_entity_poly.pdbx_seq_one_letter_code
_entity_poly.pdbx_strand_id
1 'polypeptide(L)'
;MSPPPGARRPCPRAYAPWLLSLAATLLLAVGAALAQWDLESILSRAEQRYGELGAAKSRLGDWGRLLEQGGTLDEAAKLRAVNDFFNQSLRFTDDIEIWQQEDYWATPVEALVKGAADCEDYAIAKYVTLRRLGVASDKLRITYVKALRLNQAXXCWTT
;
A
#
# COMPACT_ATOMS: atom_id res chain seq x y z
N MET A 1 -41.19 -51.44 -42.14
CA MET A 1 -40.43 -51.27 -40.88
C MET A 1 -40.25 -49.77 -40.64
N SER A 2 -40.99 -49.20 -39.69
CA SER A 2 -40.92 -47.76 -39.38
C SER A 2 -39.84 -47.48 -38.31
N PRO A 3 -39.07 -46.43 -38.38
CA PRO A 3 -38.05 -46.14 -37.37
C PRO A 3 -38.68 -45.71 -36.03
N PRO A 4 -37.97 -45.96 -34.90
CA PRO A 4 -38.48 -45.60 -33.58
C PRO A 4 -38.53 -44.10 -33.35
N PRO A 5 -39.42 -43.57 -32.46
CA PRO A 5 -39.51 -42.14 -32.19
C PRO A 5 -38.28 -41.60 -31.47
N GLY A 6 -37.77 -40.48 -31.95
CA GLY A 6 -36.54 -39.87 -31.47
C GLY A 6 -36.56 -39.40 -30.05
N ALA A 7 -35.48 -39.70 -29.30
CA ALA A 7 -35.28 -39.26 -27.92
C ALA A 7 -35.15 -37.72 -27.89
N ARG A 8 -36.01 -37.07 -27.09
CA ARG A 8 -35.95 -35.63 -26.86
C ARG A 8 -34.67 -35.31 -26.08
N ARG A 9 -33.80 -34.52 -26.66
CA ARG A 9 -32.62 -33.98 -25.94
C ARG A 9 -33.11 -33.02 -24.86
N PRO A 10 -32.61 -33.08 -23.61
CA PRO A 10 -32.98 -32.10 -22.61
C PRO A 10 -32.42 -30.73 -22.97
N CYS A 11 -33.27 -29.71 -22.94
CA CYS A 11 -32.85 -28.33 -23.16
C CYS A 11 -31.86 -27.93 -22.01
N PRO A 12 -30.73 -27.29 -22.36
CA PRO A 12 -29.85 -26.79 -21.32
C PRO A 12 -30.60 -25.75 -20.48
N ARG A 13 -30.66 -25.98 -19.17
CA ARG A 13 -31.22 -25.04 -18.22
C ARG A 13 -30.49 -23.70 -18.34
N ALA A 14 -31.14 -22.68 -18.84
CA ALA A 14 -30.62 -21.33 -18.83
C ALA A 14 -30.50 -20.87 -17.38
N TYR A 15 -29.29 -20.71 -16.89
CA TYR A 15 -29.07 -20.14 -15.55
C TYR A 15 -29.62 -18.73 -15.54
N ALA A 16 -30.48 -18.44 -14.60
CA ALA A 16 -31.13 -17.14 -14.50
C ALA A 16 -30.09 -16.02 -14.34
N PRO A 17 -30.16 -14.96 -15.10
CA PRO A 17 -29.14 -13.89 -15.07
C PRO A 17 -28.96 -13.22 -13.70
N TRP A 18 -29.95 -13.31 -12.84
CA TRP A 18 -29.87 -12.78 -11.48
C TRP A 18 -28.87 -13.54 -10.60
N LEU A 19 -28.61 -14.82 -10.85
CA LEU A 19 -27.62 -15.61 -10.13
C LEU A 19 -26.18 -15.11 -10.44
N LEU A 20 -25.93 -14.72 -11.69
CA LEU A 20 -24.64 -14.17 -12.10
C LEU A 20 -24.42 -12.79 -11.47
N SER A 21 -25.49 -11.98 -11.39
CA SER A 21 -25.44 -10.66 -10.76
C SER A 21 -25.13 -10.76 -9.27
N LEU A 22 -25.77 -11.68 -8.55
CA LEU A 22 -25.52 -11.93 -7.13
C LEU A 22 -24.08 -12.39 -6.87
N ALA A 23 -23.54 -13.26 -7.71
CA ALA A 23 -22.16 -13.73 -7.58
C ALA A 23 -21.15 -12.57 -7.79
N ALA A 24 -21.40 -11.70 -8.76
CA ALA A 24 -20.53 -10.56 -9.03
C ALA A 24 -20.52 -9.55 -7.86
N THR A 25 -21.70 -9.26 -7.29
CA THR A 25 -21.79 -8.33 -6.14
C THR A 25 -21.11 -8.92 -4.89
N LEU A 26 -21.24 -10.23 -4.68
CA LEU A 26 -20.59 -10.91 -3.55
C LEU A 26 -19.05 -10.87 -3.67
N LEU A 27 -18.51 -11.07 -4.88
CA LEU A 27 -17.07 -11.01 -5.13
C LEU A 27 -16.49 -9.61 -4.88
N LEU A 28 -17.23 -8.56 -5.28
CA LEU A 28 -16.82 -7.17 -5.04
C LEU A 28 -16.83 -6.83 -3.55
N ALA A 29 -17.84 -7.30 -2.81
CA ALA A 29 -17.96 -7.06 -1.38
C ALA A 29 -16.82 -7.75 -0.60
N VAL A 30 -16.43 -8.96 -0.97
CA VAL A 30 -15.33 -9.69 -0.34
C VAL A 30 -13.99 -8.98 -0.58
N GLY A 31 -13.78 -8.48 -1.80
CA GLY A 31 -12.55 -7.73 -2.14
C GLY A 31 -12.38 -6.48 -1.28
N ALA A 32 -13.45 -5.71 -1.09
CA ALA A 32 -13.43 -4.51 -0.25
C ALA A 32 -13.16 -4.85 1.24
N ALA A 33 -13.77 -5.93 1.73
CA ALA A 33 -13.59 -6.37 3.11
C ALA A 33 -12.14 -6.80 3.40
N LEU A 34 -11.48 -7.45 2.44
CA LEU A 34 -10.08 -7.88 2.61
C LEU A 34 -9.12 -6.69 2.68
N ALA A 35 -9.36 -5.64 1.89
CA ALA A 35 -8.53 -4.43 1.89
C ALA A 35 -8.67 -3.66 3.23
N GLN A 36 -9.88 -3.55 3.74
CA GLN A 36 -10.16 -2.88 5.01
C GLN A 36 -9.54 -3.63 6.20
N TRP A 37 -9.52 -4.96 6.13
CA TRP A 37 -8.94 -5.81 7.16
C TRP A 37 -7.43 -5.57 7.32
N ASP A 38 -6.72 -5.28 6.23
CA ASP A 38 -5.26 -5.05 6.26
C ASP A 38 -4.90 -3.79 7.06
N LEU A 39 -5.61 -2.69 6.90
CA LEU A 39 -5.34 -1.45 7.66
C LEU A 39 -5.62 -1.64 9.15
N GLU A 40 -6.75 -2.28 9.50
CA GLU A 40 -7.09 -2.55 10.91
C GLU A 40 -6.03 -3.43 11.58
N SER A 41 -5.49 -4.42 10.87
CA SER A 41 -4.44 -5.27 11.40
C SER A 41 -3.14 -4.49 11.62
N ILE A 42 -2.81 -3.56 10.73
CA ILE A 42 -1.63 -2.68 10.88
C ILE A 42 -1.79 -1.79 12.11
N LEU A 43 -2.95 -1.16 12.27
CA LEU A 43 -3.24 -0.28 13.42
C LEU A 43 -3.17 -1.07 14.74
N SER A 44 -3.81 -2.24 14.78
CA SER A 44 -3.81 -3.10 15.98
C SER A 44 -2.39 -3.51 16.38
N ARG A 45 -1.58 -3.96 15.42
CA ARG A 45 -0.19 -4.34 15.68
C ARG A 45 0.66 -3.15 16.12
N ALA A 46 0.42 -1.98 15.53
CA ALA A 46 1.12 -0.76 15.94
C ALA A 46 0.77 -0.38 17.38
N GLU A 47 -0.51 -0.46 17.75
CA GLU A 47 -0.96 -0.21 19.13
C GLU A 47 -0.36 -1.21 20.12
N GLN A 48 -0.31 -2.50 19.75
CA GLN A 48 0.29 -3.54 20.59
C GLN A 48 1.79 -3.28 20.84
N ARG A 49 2.50 -2.80 19.82
CA ARG A 49 3.96 -2.63 19.88
C ARG A 49 4.37 -1.28 20.50
N TYR A 50 3.63 -0.22 20.22
CA TYR A 50 4.02 1.15 20.56
C TYR A 50 3.11 1.82 21.59
N GLY A 51 2.05 1.16 22.01
CA GLY A 51 1.05 1.73 22.91
C GLY A 51 0.07 2.65 22.19
N GLU A 52 -0.53 3.58 22.91
CA GLU A 52 -1.51 4.52 22.35
C GLU A 52 -0.90 5.36 21.23
N LEU A 53 -1.47 5.26 20.03
CA LEU A 53 -0.89 5.85 18.82
C LEU A 53 -1.02 7.37 18.72
N GLY A 54 -2.03 7.98 19.37
CA GLY A 54 -2.20 9.43 19.28
C GLY A 54 -2.23 9.94 17.84
N ALA A 55 -1.37 10.90 17.52
CA ALA A 55 -1.26 11.46 16.16
C ALA A 55 -0.80 10.46 15.10
N ALA A 56 -0.12 9.38 15.50
CA ALA A 56 0.29 8.32 14.58
C ALA A 56 -0.91 7.60 13.95
N LYS A 57 -2.02 7.50 14.68
CA LYS A 57 -3.25 6.87 14.17
C LYS A 57 -3.78 7.60 12.93
N SER A 58 -3.74 8.94 12.95
CA SER A 58 -4.13 9.75 11.78
C SER A 58 -3.17 9.51 10.61
N ARG A 59 -1.84 9.55 10.85
CA ARG A 59 -0.84 9.33 9.79
C ARG A 59 -0.98 7.96 9.14
N LEU A 60 -1.19 6.91 9.94
CA LEU A 60 -1.40 5.55 9.43
C LEU A 60 -2.73 5.44 8.66
N GLY A 61 -3.78 6.10 9.14
CA GLY A 61 -5.06 6.17 8.45
C GLY A 61 -4.96 6.88 7.09
N ASP A 62 -4.23 7.99 7.05
CA ASP A 62 -3.99 8.76 5.82
C ASP A 62 -3.19 7.92 4.81
N TRP A 63 -2.20 7.16 5.29
CA TRP A 63 -1.44 6.22 4.47
C TRP A 63 -2.34 5.12 3.91
N GLY A 64 -3.25 4.59 4.74
CA GLY A 64 -4.24 3.61 4.29
C GLY A 64 -5.11 4.15 3.17
N ARG A 65 -5.61 5.39 3.33
CA ARG A 65 -6.42 6.06 2.29
C ARG A 65 -5.61 6.26 1.00
N LEU A 66 -4.33 6.64 1.13
CA LEU A 66 -3.45 6.77 -0.04
C LEU A 66 -3.33 5.43 -0.78
N LEU A 67 -3.16 4.32 -0.06
CA LEU A 67 -3.06 2.99 -0.66
C LEU A 67 -4.37 2.58 -1.36
N GLU A 68 -5.52 2.87 -0.76
CA GLU A 68 -6.83 2.55 -1.34
C GLU A 68 -7.11 3.36 -2.60
N GLN A 69 -6.92 4.67 -2.54
CA GLN A 69 -7.28 5.59 -3.62
C GLN A 69 -6.21 5.66 -4.71
N GLY A 70 -4.96 5.50 -4.32
CA GLY A 70 -3.83 5.63 -5.22
C GLY A 70 -3.74 4.53 -6.29
N GLY A 71 -4.36 3.37 -6.04
CA GLY A 71 -4.32 2.25 -7.00
C GLY A 71 -4.82 2.61 -8.39
N THR A 72 -5.80 3.50 -8.47
CA THR A 72 -6.43 3.92 -9.74
C THR A 72 -5.70 5.04 -10.48
N LEU A 73 -4.73 5.69 -9.83
CA LEU A 73 -3.97 6.80 -10.42
C LEU A 73 -3.02 6.30 -11.52
N ASP A 74 -2.70 7.18 -12.46
CA ASP A 74 -1.59 6.92 -13.39
C ASP A 74 -0.25 6.95 -12.62
N GLU A 75 0.79 6.46 -13.26
CA GLU A 75 2.08 6.27 -12.61
C GLU A 75 2.70 7.59 -12.12
N ALA A 76 2.63 8.65 -12.93
CA ALA A 76 3.16 9.95 -12.56
C ALA A 76 2.40 10.54 -11.35
N ALA A 77 1.09 10.36 -11.31
CA ALA A 77 0.27 10.80 -10.18
C ALA A 77 0.58 9.99 -8.91
N LYS A 78 0.83 8.67 -9.04
CA LYS A 78 1.27 7.84 -7.90
C LYS A 78 2.58 8.35 -7.31
N LEU A 79 3.55 8.65 -8.16
CA LEU A 79 4.86 9.17 -7.74
C LEU A 79 4.70 10.47 -6.95
N ARG A 80 3.92 11.42 -7.48
CA ARG A 80 3.66 12.70 -6.80
C ARG A 80 2.94 12.48 -5.47
N ALA A 81 1.84 11.73 -5.48
CA ALA A 81 1.01 11.52 -4.28
C ALA A 81 1.82 10.89 -3.14
N VAL A 82 2.64 9.87 -3.45
CA VAL A 82 3.47 9.20 -2.45
C VAL A 82 4.57 10.14 -1.94
N ASN A 83 5.22 10.87 -2.84
CA ASN A 83 6.26 11.81 -2.45
C ASN A 83 5.71 12.89 -1.52
N ASP A 84 4.60 13.49 -1.90
CA ASP A 84 3.97 14.57 -1.13
C ASP A 84 3.48 14.07 0.21
N PHE A 85 2.87 12.88 0.24
CA PHE A 85 2.39 12.28 1.48
C PHE A 85 3.51 12.16 2.52
N PHE A 86 4.62 11.51 2.17
CA PHE A 86 5.69 11.31 3.16
C PHE A 86 6.39 12.60 3.53
N ASN A 87 6.58 13.52 2.57
CA ASN A 87 7.21 14.82 2.85
C ASN A 87 6.37 15.70 3.78
N GLN A 88 5.04 15.50 3.80
CA GLN A 88 4.12 16.25 4.68
C GLN A 88 3.87 15.53 6.01
N SER A 89 3.94 14.20 6.02
CA SER A 89 3.60 13.39 7.20
C SER A 89 4.75 13.21 8.17
N LEU A 90 6.00 13.33 7.68
CA LEU A 90 7.20 13.04 8.47
C LEU A 90 8.11 14.27 8.56
N ARG A 91 8.70 14.46 9.72
CA ARG A 91 9.75 15.46 9.94
C ARG A 91 11.11 14.78 9.72
N PHE A 92 11.98 15.44 8.96
CA PHE A 92 13.35 14.93 8.80
C PHE A 92 14.09 15.03 10.14
N THR A 93 14.66 13.90 10.58
CA THR A 93 15.33 13.81 11.88
C THR A 93 16.31 12.64 11.81
N ASP A 94 17.51 12.83 12.31
CA ASP A 94 18.56 11.79 12.31
C ASP A 94 18.18 10.63 13.25
N ASP A 95 18.62 9.44 12.91
CA ASP A 95 18.33 8.20 13.63
C ASP A 95 18.73 8.25 15.11
N ILE A 96 19.84 8.88 15.41
CA ILE A 96 20.30 8.99 16.81
C ILE A 96 19.26 9.72 17.69
N GLU A 97 18.50 10.66 17.12
CA GLU A 97 17.44 11.37 17.85
C GLU A 97 16.17 10.54 17.95
N ILE A 98 15.82 9.79 16.87
CA ILE A 98 14.56 9.02 16.81
C ILE A 98 14.68 7.71 17.59
N TRP A 99 15.79 6.98 17.38
CA TRP A 99 15.94 5.57 17.77
C TRP A 99 17.02 5.35 18.82
N GLN A 100 17.82 6.36 19.16
CA GLN A 100 19.01 6.25 20.02
C GLN A 100 20.02 5.24 19.44
N GLN A 101 20.07 5.15 18.12
CA GLN A 101 20.98 4.30 17.34
C GLN A 101 21.59 5.15 16.23
N GLU A 102 22.81 4.84 15.80
CA GLU A 102 23.51 5.63 14.77
C GLU A 102 22.95 5.40 13.36
N ASP A 103 22.36 4.22 13.14
CA ASP A 103 21.84 3.79 11.82
C ASP A 103 20.72 2.76 12.06
N TYR A 104 19.48 3.13 11.80
CA TYR A 104 18.32 2.28 12.00
C TYR A 104 17.37 2.42 10.81
N TRP A 105 17.20 1.38 10.05
CA TRP A 105 16.37 1.36 8.85
C TRP A 105 14.91 1.06 9.22
N ALA A 106 14.13 2.12 9.36
CA ALA A 106 12.74 1.98 9.80
C ALA A 106 11.82 1.52 8.68
N THR A 107 10.84 0.71 9.04
CA THR A 107 9.74 0.37 8.14
C THR A 107 8.81 1.58 7.97
N PRO A 108 7.98 1.62 6.90
CA PRO A 108 7.00 2.72 6.75
C PRO A 108 6.08 2.90 7.96
N VAL A 109 5.70 1.79 8.62
CA VAL A 109 4.85 1.86 9.82
C VAL A 109 5.60 2.52 10.98
N GLU A 110 6.86 2.13 11.19
CA GLU A 110 7.70 2.72 12.25
C GLU A 110 7.90 4.22 12.04
N ALA A 111 8.25 4.63 10.84
CA ALA A 111 8.42 6.04 10.49
C ALA A 111 7.12 6.83 10.76
N LEU A 112 5.97 6.29 10.32
CA LEU A 112 4.66 6.93 10.53
C LEU A 112 4.27 6.96 12.02
N VAL A 113 4.64 5.95 12.79
CA VAL A 113 4.39 5.95 14.24
C VAL A 113 5.22 7.05 14.90
N LYS A 114 6.49 7.16 14.58
CA LYS A 114 7.38 8.20 15.12
C LYS A 114 7.03 9.60 14.60
N GLY A 115 6.52 9.68 13.37
CA GLY A 115 6.29 10.98 12.70
C GLY A 115 7.60 11.65 12.30
N ALA A 116 8.68 10.88 12.18
CA ALA A 116 10.02 11.35 11.87
C ALA A 116 10.79 10.25 11.15
N ALA A 117 11.74 10.64 10.33
CA ALA A 117 12.50 9.72 9.49
C ALA A 117 13.75 10.42 8.95
N ASP A 118 14.78 9.66 8.66
CA ASP A 118 15.92 10.18 7.95
C ASP A 118 15.90 9.81 6.45
N CYS A 119 17.02 9.96 5.73
CA CYS A 119 17.07 9.81 4.27
C CYS A 119 16.63 8.44 3.78
N GLU A 120 17.17 7.38 4.36
CA GLU A 120 16.89 6.00 3.94
C GLU A 120 15.47 5.57 4.29
N ASP A 121 14.97 6.01 5.45
CA ASP A 121 13.60 5.74 5.86
C ASP A 121 12.59 6.32 4.87
N TYR A 122 12.80 7.59 4.48
CA TYR A 122 11.98 8.23 3.43
C TYR A 122 12.04 7.42 2.13
N ALA A 123 13.25 6.99 1.72
CA ALA A 123 13.41 6.23 0.48
C ALA A 123 12.69 4.87 0.55
N ILE A 124 12.84 4.16 1.67
CA ILE A 124 12.18 2.86 1.91
C ILE A 124 10.67 3.02 1.94
N ALA A 125 10.17 4.01 2.69
CA ALA A 125 8.73 4.23 2.84
C ALA A 125 8.06 4.55 1.50
N LYS A 126 8.69 5.41 0.71
CA LYS A 126 8.20 5.77 -0.64
C LYS A 126 8.26 4.56 -1.58
N TYR A 127 9.37 3.82 -1.59
CA TYR A 127 9.54 2.62 -2.43
C TYR A 127 8.46 1.58 -2.11
N VAL A 128 8.31 1.21 -0.84
CA VAL A 128 7.34 0.19 -0.41
C VAL A 128 5.92 0.61 -0.80
N THR A 129 5.58 1.89 -0.59
CA THR A 129 4.24 2.40 -0.92
C THR A 129 3.99 2.37 -2.43
N LEU A 130 4.94 2.80 -3.25
CA LEU A 130 4.82 2.74 -4.72
C LEU A 130 4.68 1.29 -5.21
N ARG A 131 5.43 0.35 -4.62
CA ARG A 131 5.28 -1.08 -4.94
C ARG A 131 3.87 -1.59 -4.60
N ARG A 132 3.32 -1.18 -3.47
CA ARG A 132 1.94 -1.53 -3.08
C ARG A 132 0.89 -0.93 -4.02
N LEU A 133 1.18 0.25 -4.57
CA LEU A 133 0.31 0.89 -5.57
C LEU A 133 0.46 0.30 -6.98
N GLY A 134 1.29 -0.75 -7.12
CA GLY A 134 1.43 -1.49 -8.39
C GLY A 134 2.50 -0.96 -9.33
N VAL A 135 3.35 -0.03 -8.88
CA VAL A 135 4.50 0.40 -9.71
C VAL A 135 5.51 -0.73 -9.77
N ALA A 136 5.96 -1.10 -10.97
CA ALA A 136 6.85 -2.24 -11.18
C ALA A 136 8.23 -1.99 -10.55
N SER A 137 8.85 -3.04 -10.01
CA SER A 137 10.14 -2.91 -9.31
C SER A 137 11.29 -2.49 -10.22
N ASP A 138 11.22 -2.87 -11.49
CA ASP A 138 12.23 -2.50 -12.48
C ASP A 138 12.24 -1.00 -12.83
N LYS A 139 11.18 -0.28 -12.44
CA LYS A 139 11.05 1.18 -12.60
C LYS A 139 11.48 1.96 -11.35
N LEU A 140 11.82 1.28 -10.27
CA LEU A 140 12.12 1.93 -8.98
C LEU A 140 13.50 1.50 -8.50
N ARG A 141 14.30 2.48 -8.07
CA ARG A 141 15.61 2.20 -7.48
C ARG A 141 15.82 3.02 -6.22
N ILE A 142 16.38 2.41 -5.20
CA ILE A 142 16.92 3.12 -4.05
C ILE A 142 18.42 3.28 -4.33
N THR A 143 18.92 4.50 -4.33
CA THR A 143 20.29 4.81 -4.67
C THR A 143 20.94 5.59 -3.52
N TYR A 144 22.07 5.09 -3.06
CA TYR A 144 22.90 5.81 -2.10
C TYR A 144 23.65 6.91 -2.84
N VAL A 145 23.48 8.14 -2.41
CA VAL A 145 24.16 9.29 -3.00
C VAL A 145 24.84 10.11 -1.90
N LYS A 146 25.89 10.81 -2.27
CA LYS A 146 26.56 11.75 -1.36
C LYS A 146 26.43 13.17 -1.90
N ALA A 147 25.81 14.04 -1.11
CA ALA A 147 25.73 15.46 -1.41
C ALA A 147 27.09 16.10 -1.08
N LEU A 148 27.94 16.25 -2.06
CA LEU A 148 29.35 16.65 -1.86
C LEU A 148 29.50 18.00 -1.14
N ARG A 149 28.60 18.96 -1.43
CA ARG A 149 28.66 20.29 -0.78
C ARG A 149 28.33 20.24 0.72
N LEU A 150 27.46 19.29 1.10
CA LEU A 150 27.00 19.16 2.48
C LEU A 150 27.76 18.08 3.25
N ASN A 151 28.55 17.27 2.52
CA ASN A 151 29.24 16.10 3.03
C ASN A 151 28.29 15.09 3.72
N GLN A 152 27.05 15.00 3.22
CA GLN A 152 25.99 14.15 3.77
C GLN A 152 25.59 13.08 2.78
N ALA A 153 25.25 11.95 3.30
CA ALA A 153 24.66 10.87 2.53
C ALA A 153 23.16 11.09 2.39
N UNK A 154 22.59 10.57 1.37
CA UNK A 154 21.21 10.62 1.22
C UNK A 154 20.79 9.36 0.54
N UNK A 155 19.92 8.89 0.78
CA UNK A 155 19.36 7.86 0.10
C UNK A 155 18.32 8.44 -0.70
N CYS A 156 18.33 8.29 -1.80
CA CYS A 156 17.37 8.78 -2.79
C CYS A 156 16.68 7.59 -3.46
N TRP A 157 15.44 7.76 -3.85
CA TRP A 157 14.77 6.84 -4.77
C TRP A 157 14.60 7.52 -6.13
N THR A 158 14.72 6.75 -7.20
CA THR A 158 14.59 7.26 -8.58
C THR A 158 13.69 6.34 -9.39
N THR A 159 13.07 6.89 -10.41
CA THR A 159 12.26 6.18 -11.41
C THR A 159 13.00 6.10 -12.74
#